data_6a28546abff7ecf6f39539a4b7df5d47
#
_entry.id   6a28546abff7ecf6f39539a4b7df5d47
#
_cell.length_a   1.000
_cell.length_b   1.000
_cell.length_c   1.000
_cell.angle_alpha   90.00
_cell.angle_beta   90.00
_cell.angle_gamma   90.00
#
_symmetry.space_group_name_H-M   'P 1'
#
loop_
_entity.id
_entity.type
_entity.pdbx_description
1 polymer ?
#
loop_
_entity_poly.entity_id
_entity_poly.type
_entity_poly.pdbx_seq_one_letter_code
_entity_poly.pdbx_strand_id
1 'polypeptide(L)'
;MLRQKLAFRAACLFLLIGLLGVSAAPGQEIHFSPEERLDAIDGQLVGDAKQSIDFASYALTDPIIIDALNAAERRGVAIRIVLDPRERHDFVKLGDLSDNVRIKHGGPFMHLKAYSVDGEMLRTGSANFSTSGERAQDNDLIVIRDKDVAAKFDVHFERMWDAAEPMAEFGPAINALEPK
;
A
#
# COMPACT_ATOMS: atom_id res chain seq x y z
N MET A 1 54.69 -4.02 -61.57
CA MET A 1 53.87 -5.01 -60.83
C MET A 1 53.37 -4.38 -59.53
N LEU A 2 52.15 -3.89 -59.58
CA LEU A 2 51.54 -3.09 -58.49
C LEU A 2 50.56 -3.98 -57.73
N ARG A 3 50.81 -4.31 -56.47
CA ARG A 3 49.89 -5.06 -55.61
C ARG A 3 49.02 -4.07 -54.82
N GLN A 4 47.75 -3.95 -55.21
CA GLN A 4 46.73 -3.26 -54.41
C GLN A 4 46.36 -4.08 -53.21
N LYS A 5 46.49 -3.48 -52.02
CA LYS A 5 46.00 -4.02 -50.76
C LYS A 5 44.55 -3.49 -50.54
N LEU A 6 43.57 -4.36 -50.67
CA LEU A 6 42.19 -4.08 -50.28
C LEU A 6 42.08 -4.09 -48.73
N ALA A 7 41.75 -2.98 -48.16
CA ALA A 7 41.43 -2.88 -46.74
C ALA A 7 39.92 -3.11 -46.56
N PHE A 8 39.56 -4.22 -45.95
CA PHE A 8 38.17 -4.51 -45.54
C PHE A 8 37.86 -3.70 -44.23
N ARG A 9 37.02 -2.70 -44.36
CA ARG A 9 36.45 -2.01 -43.18
C ARG A 9 35.21 -2.78 -42.72
N ALA A 10 35.34 -3.52 -41.66
CA ALA A 10 34.19 -4.11 -40.94
C ALA A 10 33.44 -2.99 -40.19
N ALA A 11 32.25 -2.65 -40.66
CA ALA A 11 31.34 -1.79 -39.93
C ALA A 11 30.60 -2.62 -38.87
N CYS A 12 30.97 -2.46 -37.60
CA CYS A 12 30.20 -3.01 -36.48
C CYS A 12 28.90 -2.19 -36.31
N LEU A 13 27.79 -2.75 -36.78
CA LEU A 13 26.46 -2.22 -36.52
C LEU A 13 26.07 -2.62 -35.07
N PHE A 14 26.18 -1.69 -34.13
CA PHE A 14 25.64 -1.86 -32.78
C PHE A 14 24.11 -1.75 -32.86
N LEU A 15 23.45 -2.90 -32.80
CA LEU A 15 21.99 -2.96 -32.63
C LEU A 15 21.67 -2.54 -31.20
N LEU A 16 21.22 -1.29 -31.01
CA LEU A 16 20.66 -0.83 -29.74
C LEU A 16 19.29 -1.50 -29.58
N ILE A 17 19.24 -2.63 -28.89
CA ILE A 17 17.98 -3.22 -28.43
C ILE A 17 17.50 -2.33 -27.29
N GLY A 18 16.65 -1.36 -27.61
CA GLY A 18 15.92 -0.63 -26.60
C GLY A 18 15.05 -1.62 -25.80
N LEU A 19 15.34 -1.78 -24.51
CA LEU A 19 14.42 -2.42 -23.58
C LEU A 19 13.15 -1.55 -23.55
N LEU A 20 12.18 -1.90 -24.39
CA LEU A 20 10.82 -1.44 -24.22
C LEU A 20 10.36 -2.07 -22.90
N GLY A 21 10.29 -1.26 -21.85
CA GLY A 21 9.66 -1.65 -20.60
C GLY A 21 8.24 -2.12 -20.94
N VAL A 22 7.97 -3.40 -20.78
CA VAL A 22 6.62 -3.95 -20.85
C VAL A 22 5.88 -3.34 -19.67
N SER A 23 5.12 -2.26 -19.94
CA SER A 23 4.12 -1.79 -19.01
C SER A 23 3.12 -2.92 -18.87
N ALA A 24 3.01 -3.52 -17.67
CA ALA A 24 1.97 -4.47 -17.40
C ALA A 24 0.62 -3.82 -17.75
N ALA A 25 -0.22 -4.54 -18.49
CA ALA A 25 -1.57 -4.07 -18.76
C ALA A 25 -2.30 -3.83 -17.42
N PRO A 26 -3.17 -2.81 -17.31
CA PRO A 26 -3.99 -2.61 -16.13
C PRO A 26 -4.69 -3.94 -15.81
N GLY A 27 -4.44 -4.46 -14.63
CA GLY A 27 -4.98 -5.73 -14.15
C GLY A 27 -5.86 -5.51 -12.93
N GLN A 28 -6.96 -6.26 -12.87
CA GLN A 28 -7.81 -6.32 -11.69
C GLN A 28 -7.80 -7.76 -11.17
N GLU A 29 -7.61 -7.88 -9.87
CA GLU A 29 -7.63 -9.17 -9.17
C GLU A 29 -8.69 -9.07 -8.07
N ILE A 30 -9.39 -10.16 -7.82
CA ILE A 30 -10.33 -10.27 -6.70
C ILE A 30 -10.07 -11.56 -5.95
N HIS A 31 -10.01 -11.48 -4.64
CA HIS A 31 -9.76 -12.57 -3.73
C HIS A 31 -10.83 -12.62 -2.65
N PHE A 32 -11.10 -13.79 -2.11
CA PHE A 32 -12.13 -13.99 -1.11
C PHE A 32 -11.62 -14.77 0.09
N SER A 33 -11.96 -14.32 1.29
CA SER A 33 -11.84 -15.11 2.52
C SER A 33 -13.17 -15.80 2.83
N PRO A 34 -13.16 -16.97 3.49
CA PRO A 34 -12.01 -17.63 4.10
C PRO A 34 -11.21 -18.57 3.15
N GLU A 35 -11.57 -18.66 1.86
CA GLU A 35 -10.92 -19.56 0.89
C GLU A 35 -9.47 -19.19 0.66
N GLU A 36 -9.16 -17.89 0.68
CA GLU A 36 -7.81 -17.36 0.52
C GLU A 36 -7.36 -16.63 1.79
N ARG A 37 -6.06 -16.52 1.95
CA ARG A 37 -5.40 -15.77 3.01
C ARG A 37 -5.19 -14.33 2.56
N LEU A 38 -6.22 -13.46 2.74
CA LEU A 38 -6.15 -12.07 2.30
C LEU A 38 -5.03 -11.31 3.01
N ASP A 39 -4.75 -11.61 4.27
CA ASP A 39 -3.62 -11.04 5.03
C ASP A 39 -2.25 -11.35 4.42
N ALA A 40 -2.07 -12.52 3.83
CA ALA A 40 -0.83 -12.85 3.14
C ALA A 40 -0.69 -12.08 1.81
N ILE A 41 -1.81 -11.87 1.11
CA ILE A 41 -1.86 -11.05 -0.10
C ILE A 41 -1.54 -9.60 0.24
N ASP A 42 -2.20 -9.01 1.24
CA ASP A 42 -1.92 -7.66 1.72
C ASP A 42 -0.47 -7.51 2.18
N GLY A 43 0.07 -8.48 2.92
CA GLY A 43 1.46 -8.49 3.35
C GLY A 43 2.44 -8.48 2.17
N GLN A 44 2.13 -9.20 1.08
CA GLN A 44 2.93 -9.19 -0.14
C GLN A 44 2.83 -7.86 -0.88
N LEU A 45 1.62 -7.32 -1.09
CA LEU A 45 1.40 -6.04 -1.78
C LEU A 45 2.13 -4.89 -1.08
N VAL A 46 2.06 -4.82 0.26
CA VAL A 46 2.81 -3.87 1.08
C VAL A 46 4.32 -4.14 1.00
N GLY A 47 4.72 -5.42 1.01
CA GLY A 47 6.12 -5.85 0.88
C GLY A 47 6.75 -5.43 -0.45
N ASP A 48 5.97 -5.35 -1.51
CA ASP A 48 6.44 -4.99 -2.86
C ASP A 48 6.57 -3.48 -3.08
N ALA A 49 6.02 -2.63 -2.19
CA ALA A 49 6.11 -1.17 -2.27
C ALA A 49 7.56 -0.68 -2.34
N LYS A 50 7.80 0.33 -3.21
CA LYS A 50 9.13 0.91 -3.47
C LYS A 50 9.24 2.37 -3.05
N GLN A 51 8.15 3.15 -3.10
CA GLN A 51 8.17 4.58 -2.91
C GLN A 51 7.22 5.05 -1.81
N SER A 52 5.94 4.67 -1.88
CA SER A 52 4.92 5.21 -0.97
C SER A 52 3.75 4.26 -0.74
N ILE A 53 3.13 4.41 0.44
CA ILE A 53 1.87 3.77 0.79
C ILE A 53 0.98 4.80 1.50
N ASP A 54 -0.21 5.04 0.95
CA ASP A 54 -1.27 5.80 1.60
C ASP A 54 -2.36 4.83 2.06
N PHE A 55 -2.52 4.70 3.38
CA PHE A 55 -3.30 3.63 4.01
C PHE A 55 -4.48 4.18 4.81
N ALA A 56 -5.72 3.87 4.41
CA ALA A 56 -6.93 4.25 5.12
C ALA A 56 -7.60 3.02 5.74
N SER A 57 -7.68 2.96 7.06
CA SER A 57 -8.16 1.79 7.77
C SER A 57 -9.23 2.10 8.81
N TYR A 58 -10.37 1.43 8.69
CA TYR A 58 -11.39 1.38 9.74
C TYR A 58 -10.89 0.60 10.96
N ALA A 59 -10.31 -0.59 10.74
CA ALA A 59 -9.70 -1.41 11.80
C ALA A 59 -8.35 -1.97 11.34
N LEU A 60 -7.28 -1.76 12.10
CA LEU A 60 -5.93 -2.23 11.80
C LEU A 60 -5.35 -2.96 13.03
N THR A 61 -5.44 -4.27 13.01
CA THR A 61 -4.97 -5.16 14.10
C THR A 61 -4.26 -6.42 13.60
N ASP A 62 -4.28 -6.68 12.28
CA ASP A 62 -3.62 -7.88 11.76
C ASP A 62 -2.09 -7.76 11.83
N PRO A 63 -1.40 -8.70 12.50
CA PRO A 63 0.04 -8.62 12.71
C PRO A 63 0.84 -8.73 11.42
N ILE A 64 0.39 -9.51 10.43
CA ILE A 64 1.12 -9.67 9.16
C ILE A 64 1.16 -8.35 8.39
N ILE A 65 0.03 -7.65 8.35
CA ILE A 65 -0.08 -6.36 7.66
C ILE A 65 0.75 -5.29 8.39
N ILE A 66 0.64 -5.23 9.72
CA ILE A 66 1.41 -4.27 10.53
C ILE A 66 2.91 -4.53 10.42
N ASP A 67 3.35 -5.79 10.48
CA ASP A 67 4.75 -6.15 10.32
C ASP A 67 5.28 -5.81 8.91
N ALA A 68 4.44 -5.98 7.87
CA ALA A 68 4.78 -5.60 6.52
C ALA A 68 4.93 -4.08 6.35
N LEU A 69 4.03 -3.28 6.97
CA LEU A 69 4.12 -1.80 6.99
C LEU A 69 5.41 -1.35 7.70
N ASN A 70 5.69 -1.87 8.90
CA ASN A 70 6.93 -1.59 9.62
C ASN A 70 8.18 -1.98 8.79
N ALA A 71 8.14 -3.10 8.10
CA ALA A 71 9.24 -3.52 7.23
C ALA A 71 9.39 -2.62 6.00
N ALA A 72 8.31 -2.10 5.43
CA ALA A 72 8.33 -1.16 4.32
C ALA A 72 8.93 0.18 4.75
N GLU A 73 8.53 0.70 5.90
CA GLU A 73 9.09 1.93 6.49
C GLU A 73 10.61 1.81 6.71
N ARG A 74 11.07 0.69 7.30
CA ARG A 74 12.52 0.43 7.46
C ARG A 74 13.29 0.34 6.13
N ARG A 75 12.62 0.07 5.02
CA ARG A 75 13.21 0.13 3.66
C ARG A 75 13.25 1.55 3.09
N GLY A 76 12.66 2.53 3.77
CA GLY A 76 12.57 3.92 3.34
C GLY A 76 11.35 4.23 2.47
N VAL A 77 10.33 3.35 2.47
CA VAL A 77 9.02 3.64 1.83
C VAL A 77 8.31 4.72 2.65
N ALA A 78 7.85 5.77 1.99
CA ALA A 78 7.06 6.81 2.63
C ALA A 78 5.66 6.28 2.96
N ILE A 79 5.32 6.16 4.26
CA ILE A 79 4.04 5.62 4.72
C ILE A 79 3.22 6.72 5.36
N ARG A 80 1.94 6.77 5.03
CA ARG A 80 0.93 7.60 5.71
C ARG A 80 -0.27 6.73 6.03
N ILE A 81 -0.76 6.79 7.27
CA ILE A 81 -1.87 5.96 7.75
C ILE A 81 -2.94 6.86 8.37
N VAL A 82 -4.18 6.74 7.90
CA VAL A 82 -5.35 7.37 8.54
C VAL A 82 -6.23 6.29 9.15
N LEU A 83 -6.50 6.40 10.46
CA LEU A 83 -7.31 5.45 11.22
C LEU A 83 -8.63 6.09 11.69
N ASP A 84 -9.71 5.31 11.74
CA ASP A 84 -10.96 5.74 12.38
C ASP A 84 -10.87 5.54 13.90
N PRO A 85 -11.20 6.54 14.76
CA PRO A 85 -11.07 6.43 16.21
C PRO A 85 -12.09 5.51 16.89
N ARG A 86 -13.10 5.03 16.17
CA ARG A 86 -14.22 4.25 16.73
C ARG A 86 -13.96 2.76 16.76
N GLU A 87 -12.89 2.32 16.10
CA GLU A 87 -12.51 0.91 16.02
C GLU A 87 -11.18 0.62 16.67
N ARG A 88 -10.93 -0.67 16.83
CA ARG A 88 -9.72 -1.16 17.48
C ARG A 88 -8.53 -1.11 16.53
N HIS A 89 -7.42 -0.63 17.05
CA HIS A 89 -6.14 -0.64 16.38
C HIS A 89 -5.07 -1.20 17.32
N ASP A 90 -4.06 -1.85 16.79
CA ASP A 90 -2.90 -2.29 17.60
C ASP A 90 -1.86 -1.18 17.64
N PHE A 91 -2.14 -0.14 18.42
CA PHE A 91 -1.26 1.03 18.57
C PHE A 91 0.13 0.67 19.10
N VAL A 92 0.25 -0.40 19.89
CA VAL A 92 1.55 -0.84 20.40
C VAL A 92 2.44 -1.35 19.27
N LYS A 93 1.88 -2.15 18.36
CA LYS A 93 2.62 -2.64 17.19
C LYS A 93 2.85 -1.57 16.12
N LEU A 94 2.03 -0.53 16.11
CA LEU A 94 2.22 0.63 15.24
C LEU A 94 3.26 1.63 15.79
N GLY A 95 3.92 1.32 16.91
CA GLY A 95 4.84 2.24 17.60
C GLY A 95 5.94 2.81 16.70
N ASP A 96 6.55 2.01 15.86
CA ASP A 96 7.59 2.45 14.90
C ASP A 96 7.03 3.39 13.81
N LEU A 97 5.74 3.27 13.52
CA LEU A 97 5.02 4.10 12.53
C LEU A 97 4.25 5.26 13.16
N SER A 98 4.39 5.51 14.46
CA SER A 98 3.56 6.48 15.21
C SER A 98 3.52 7.88 14.59
N ASP A 99 4.66 8.34 14.06
CA ASP A 99 4.77 9.65 13.42
C ASP A 99 4.09 9.71 12.05
N ASN A 100 3.81 8.54 11.47
CA ASN A 100 3.18 8.36 10.17
C ASN A 100 1.69 8.05 10.28
N VAL A 101 1.13 8.04 11.50
CA VAL A 101 -0.27 7.73 11.77
C VAL A 101 -1.01 8.99 12.19
N ARG A 102 -2.16 9.22 11.55
CA ARG A 102 -3.14 10.22 11.96
C ARG A 102 -4.48 9.58 12.27
N ILE A 103 -5.16 10.13 13.25
CA ILE A 103 -6.49 9.70 13.66
C ILE A 103 -7.52 10.66 13.06
N LYS A 104 -8.49 10.11 12.36
CA LYS A 104 -9.57 10.93 11.77
C LYS A 104 -10.37 11.60 12.88
N HIS A 105 -10.48 12.93 12.82
CA HIS A 105 -11.26 13.70 13.77
C HIS A 105 -12.50 14.29 13.09
N GLY A 106 -13.69 14.04 13.69
CA GLY A 106 -14.96 14.58 13.22
C GLY A 106 -15.41 14.12 11.83
N GLY A 107 -16.48 14.74 11.32
CA GLY A 107 -17.03 14.52 9.99
C GLY A 107 -17.64 13.13 9.77
N PRO A 108 -17.79 12.72 8.49
CA PRO A 108 -18.39 11.42 8.16
C PRO A 108 -17.59 10.25 8.71
N PHE A 109 -18.30 9.14 8.98
CA PHE A 109 -17.72 7.87 9.39
C PHE A 109 -16.73 7.36 8.31
N MET A 110 -15.48 7.09 8.68
CA MET A 110 -14.50 6.55 7.75
C MET A 110 -14.49 5.02 7.86
N HIS A 111 -15.07 4.37 6.86
CA HIS A 111 -15.23 2.91 6.84
C HIS A 111 -14.39 2.25 5.75
N LEU A 112 -13.36 2.93 5.27
CA LEU A 112 -12.47 2.40 4.25
C LEU A 112 -11.59 1.28 4.78
N LYS A 113 -11.30 0.34 3.91
CA LYS A 113 -10.31 -0.71 4.01
C LYS A 113 -9.54 -0.68 2.70
N ALA A 114 -8.73 0.37 2.54
CA ALA A 114 -8.09 0.64 1.26
C ALA A 114 -6.73 1.29 1.43
N TYR A 115 -5.84 1.00 0.52
CA TYR A 115 -4.56 1.68 0.41
C TYR A 115 -4.08 1.73 -1.04
N SER A 116 -3.31 2.77 -1.37
CA SER A 116 -2.56 2.85 -2.61
C SER A 116 -1.09 2.49 -2.38
N VAL A 117 -0.44 1.95 -3.40
CA VAL A 117 0.99 1.67 -3.42
C VAL A 117 1.61 2.37 -4.62
N ASP A 118 2.64 3.17 -4.36
CA ASP A 118 3.48 3.84 -5.35
C ASP A 118 2.70 4.75 -6.33
N GLY A 119 1.44 5.11 -6.02
CA GLY A 119 0.54 5.82 -6.93
C GLY A 119 0.17 5.02 -8.19
N GLU A 120 0.38 3.71 -8.18
CA GLU A 120 0.18 2.83 -9.35
C GLU A 120 -0.90 1.77 -9.13
N MET A 121 -1.20 1.45 -7.88
CA MET A 121 -2.11 0.38 -7.50
C MET A 121 -3.01 0.83 -6.34
N LEU A 122 -4.28 0.46 -6.40
CA LEU A 122 -5.24 0.55 -5.30
C LEU A 122 -5.63 -0.85 -4.82
N ARG A 123 -5.49 -1.11 -3.52
CA ARG A 123 -6.18 -2.21 -2.84
C ARG A 123 -7.42 -1.68 -2.16
N THR A 124 -8.56 -2.34 -2.35
CA THR A 124 -9.83 -2.04 -1.67
C THR A 124 -10.61 -3.32 -1.42
N GLY A 125 -11.75 -3.25 -0.76
CA GLY A 125 -12.63 -4.40 -0.49
C GLY A 125 -13.40 -4.26 0.82
N SER A 126 -14.04 -5.35 1.23
CA SER A 126 -14.81 -5.42 2.48
C SER A 126 -13.98 -5.83 3.69
N ALA A 127 -12.86 -6.56 3.48
CA ALA A 127 -12.04 -7.10 4.55
C ALA A 127 -11.42 -6.01 5.41
N ASN A 128 -11.76 -5.96 6.71
CA ASN A 128 -11.02 -5.20 7.69
C ASN A 128 -9.60 -5.78 7.86
N PHE A 129 -8.62 -4.93 8.06
CA PHE A 129 -7.22 -5.35 8.30
C PHE A 129 -7.06 -5.94 9.71
N SER A 130 -7.81 -7.00 9.95
CA SER A 130 -7.82 -7.78 11.19
C SER A 130 -7.78 -9.26 10.87
N THR A 131 -7.21 -10.07 11.75
CA THR A 131 -7.07 -11.52 11.55
C THR A 131 -8.41 -12.20 11.21
N SER A 132 -9.52 -11.77 11.84
CA SER A 132 -10.84 -12.33 11.52
C SER A 132 -11.36 -11.83 10.18
N GLY A 133 -11.16 -10.56 9.84
CA GLY A 133 -11.59 -9.96 8.57
C GLY A 133 -10.90 -10.56 7.38
N GLU A 134 -9.60 -10.84 7.53
CA GLU A 134 -8.74 -11.31 6.46
C GLU A 134 -8.76 -12.85 6.27
N ARG A 135 -9.32 -13.61 7.24
CA ARG A 135 -9.19 -15.09 7.25
C ARG A 135 -10.45 -15.87 7.57
N ALA A 136 -11.44 -15.26 8.23
CA ALA A 136 -12.51 -16.02 8.87
C ALA A 136 -13.92 -15.48 8.59
N GLN A 137 -14.05 -14.41 7.83
CA GLN A 137 -15.30 -13.82 7.43
C GLN A 137 -15.46 -13.91 5.91
N ASP A 138 -16.68 -13.94 5.41
CA ASP A 138 -16.96 -13.82 3.98
C ASP A 138 -16.68 -12.38 3.52
N ASN A 139 -15.43 -12.13 3.13
CA ASN A 139 -14.95 -10.82 2.68
C ASN A 139 -14.23 -10.92 1.34
N ASP A 140 -14.10 -9.78 0.69
CA ASP A 140 -13.34 -9.61 -0.53
C ASP A 140 -12.15 -8.65 -0.35
N LEU A 141 -11.14 -8.86 -1.18
CA LEU A 141 -10.02 -8.00 -1.46
C LEU A 141 -9.92 -7.81 -2.96
N ILE A 142 -9.85 -6.57 -3.41
CA ILE A 142 -9.71 -6.21 -4.82
C ILE A 142 -8.42 -5.43 -5.01
N VAL A 143 -7.59 -5.89 -5.97
CA VAL A 143 -6.39 -5.18 -6.41
C VAL A 143 -6.67 -4.55 -7.77
N ILE A 144 -6.44 -3.26 -7.91
CA ILE A 144 -6.63 -2.50 -9.15
C ILE A 144 -5.29 -1.86 -9.52
N ARG A 145 -4.62 -2.40 -10.54
CA ARG A 145 -3.35 -1.87 -11.06
C ARG A 145 -3.65 -0.86 -12.16
N ASP A 146 -4.04 0.33 -11.73
CA ASP A 146 -4.43 1.44 -12.61
C ASP A 146 -4.08 2.77 -11.91
N LYS A 147 -3.20 3.56 -12.53
CA LYS A 147 -2.72 4.84 -11.99
C LYS A 147 -3.83 5.88 -11.83
N ASP A 148 -4.80 5.90 -12.73
CA ASP A 148 -5.89 6.88 -12.67
C ASP A 148 -6.85 6.56 -11.52
N VAL A 149 -7.02 5.26 -11.22
CA VAL A 149 -7.81 4.79 -10.07
C VAL A 149 -7.05 5.06 -8.77
N ALA A 150 -5.75 4.74 -8.70
CA ALA A 150 -4.90 5.06 -7.55
C ALA A 150 -4.91 6.57 -7.26
N ALA A 151 -4.71 7.40 -8.27
CA ALA A 151 -4.72 8.87 -8.12
C ALA A 151 -6.05 9.42 -7.59
N LYS A 152 -7.19 8.82 -7.95
CA LYS A 152 -8.49 9.21 -7.36
C LYS A 152 -8.56 8.89 -5.87
N PHE A 153 -8.03 7.75 -5.46
CA PHE A 153 -7.92 7.41 -4.04
C PHE A 153 -6.99 8.36 -3.33
N ASP A 154 -5.80 8.65 -3.88
CA ASP A 154 -4.80 9.52 -3.27
C ASP A 154 -5.35 10.94 -3.05
N VAL A 155 -6.09 11.49 -4.01
CA VAL A 155 -6.78 12.79 -3.85
C VAL A 155 -7.81 12.76 -2.71
N HIS A 156 -8.52 11.63 -2.54
CA HIS A 156 -9.46 11.47 -1.43
C HIS A 156 -8.73 11.26 -0.09
N PHE A 157 -7.66 10.48 -0.10
CA PHE A 157 -6.81 10.24 1.06
C PHE A 157 -6.20 11.55 1.58
N GLU A 158 -5.67 12.41 0.69
CA GLU A 158 -5.09 13.70 1.07
C GLU A 158 -6.06 14.56 1.90
N ARG A 159 -7.35 14.61 1.50
CA ARG A 159 -8.38 15.35 2.27
C ARG A 159 -8.59 14.77 3.66
N MET A 160 -8.50 13.43 3.80
CA MET A 160 -8.62 12.78 5.11
C MET A 160 -7.38 13.02 5.94
N TRP A 161 -6.20 12.97 5.32
CA TRP A 161 -4.91 13.24 5.96
C TRP A 161 -4.82 14.64 6.52
N ASP A 162 -5.20 15.64 5.73
CA ASP A 162 -5.20 17.06 6.14
C ASP A 162 -6.17 17.36 7.29
N ALA A 163 -7.29 16.65 7.32
CA ALA A 163 -8.32 16.79 8.35
C ALA A 163 -8.12 15.89 9.58
N ALA A 164 -7.09 15.04 9.58
CA ALA A 164 -6.80 14.12 10.68
C ALA A 164 -5.69 14.67 11.58
N GLU A 165 -5.73 14.30 12.85
CA GLU A 165 -4.78 14.72 13.88
C GLU A 165 -3.67 13.68 14.04
N PRO A 166 -2.39 14.10 14.27
CA PRO A 166 -1.30 13.17 14.57
C PRO A 166 -1.65 12.26 15.73
N MET A 167 -1.34 10.98 15.64
CA MET A 167 -1.61 9.99 16.70
C MET A 167 -0.99 10.40 18.04
N ALA A 168 0.17 11.04 18.03
CA ALA A 168 0.85 11.50 19.24
C ALA A 168 0.02 12.56 20.02
N GLU A 169 -0.84 13.32 19.34
CA GLU A 169 -1.71 14.32 19.98
C GLU A 169 -2.98 13.71 20.60
N PHE A 170 -3.32 12.48 20.18
CA PHE A 170 -4.44 11.74 20.74
C PHE A 170 -4.18 11.25 22.20
N GLY A 171 -2.91 11.23 22.63
CA GLY A 171 -2.46 11.09 24.03
C GLY A 171 -3.21 10.03 24.85
N PRO A 172 -3.70 10.37 26.06
CA PRO A 172 -4.38 9.43 26.96
C PRO A 172 -5.68 8.83 26.42
N ALA A 173 -6.30 9.44 25.39
CA ALA A 173 -7.51 8.90 24.76
C ALA A 173 -7.23 7.58 24.00
N ILE A 174 -6.01 7.36 23.49
CA ILE A 174 -5.61 6.08 22.88
C ILE A 174 -5.71 4.92 23.89
N ASN A 175 -5.27 5.14 25.12
CA ASN A 175 -5.35 4.13 26.17
C ASN A 175 -6.80 3.82 26.62
N ALA A 176 -7.73 4.73 26.36
CA ALA A 176 -9.16 4.53 26.62
C ALA A 176 -9.87 3.74 25.51
N LEU A 177 -9.28 3.67 24.30
CA LEU A 177 -9.75 2.86 23.18
C LEU A 177 -9.24 1.41 23.23
N GLU A 178 -8.28 1.10 24.12
CA GLU A 178 -7.87 -0.27 24.37
C GLU A 178 -8.97 -1.03 25.14
N PRO A 179 -9.34 -2.24 24.73
CA PRO A 179 -10.37 -3.01 25.41
C PRO A 179 -9.85 -3.46 26.79
N LYS A 180 -10.73 -3.35 27.78
CA LYS A 180 -10.55 -4.04 29.07
C LYS A 180 -10.70 -5.54 28.90
#